data_034c061bacbf89d4d23ca49255728764
#
_entry.id   034c061bacbf89d4d23ca49255728764
#
_cell.length_a   1.000
_cell.length_b   1.000
_cell.length_c   1.000
_cell.angle_alpha   90.00
_cell.angle_beta   90.00
_cell.angle_gamma   90.00
#
_symmetry.space_group_name_H-M   'P 1'
#
loop_
_entity.id
_entity.type
_entity.pdbx_description
1 polymer ?
#
loop_
_entity_poly.entity_id
_entity_poly.type
_entity_poly.pdbx_seq_one_letter_code
_entity_poly.pdbx_strand_id
1 'polypeptide(L)'
;MQHHPGTPAQAKGYRALVVDDELPLAEVVASYLEREQFEAVVAGNGVDAIAVARDLDPDVVILDLGLPGIDGLEVCRQLRTFSDAYVVMLTARDTEMDTVLGLTVGADDYITKPFSPRELVARIRAMLRRVEHCC
;
A
#
# COMPACT_ATOMS: atom_id res chain seq x y z
N MET A 1 -9.39 15.46 12.56
CA MET A 1 -9.59 15.07 13.09
C MET A 1 -9.62 14.64 13.31
N GLN A 2 -9.57 14.46 13.55
CA GLN A 2 -9.76 13.97 13.98
C GLN A 2 -9.76 13.16 14.47
N HIS A 3 -9.47 13.02 14.46
CA HIS A 3 -9.64 11.95 15.12
C HIS A 3 -10.30 12.02 16.27
N HIS A 4 -11.03 11.26 16.60
CA HIS A 4 -11.74 11.48 17.65
C HIS A 4 -11.34 10.82 18.82
N PRO A 5 -11.47 11.48 19.84
CA PRO A 5 -10.93 11.03 21.05
C PRO A 5 -11.58 9.78 21.53
N GLY A 6 -12.72 9.61 21.35
CA GLY A 6 -13.33 8.48 21.91
C GLY A 6 -13.00 7.19 21.26
N THR A 7 -12.09 7.24 20.35
CA THR A 7 -11.84 6.07 19.62
C THR A 7 -10.41 5.74 19.72
N PRO A 8 -9.97 5.34 20.82
CA PRO A 8 -8.58 5.12 21.02
C PRO A 8 -8.08 4.04 20.12
N ALA A 9 -7.34 3.21 20.62
CA ALA A 9 -6.55 2.31 19.89
C ALA A 9 -7.31 1.50 18.89
N GLN A 10 -8.48 1.04 19.21
CA GLN A 10 -9.12 0.17 18.28
C GLN A 10 -9.65 0.92 17.11
N ALA A 11 -9.87 2.17 17.28
CA ALA A 11 -10.35 2.89 16.15
C ALA A 11 -9.25 3.61 15.52
N LYS A 12 -8.06 3.47 16.01
CA LYS A 12 -7.02 4.02 15.34
C LYS A 12 -6.94 3.28 14.08
N GLY A 13 -7.63 3.62 13.12
CA GLY A 13 -7.56 2.95 11.87
C GLY A 13 -6.25 3.24 11.19
N TYR A 14 -5.70 2.26 10.51
CA TYR A 14 -4.56 2.49 9.65
C TYR A 14 -5.01 3.19 8.38
N ARG A 15 -4.11 3.89 7.75
CA ARG A 15 -4.36 4.53 6.46
C ARG A 15 -3.66 3.76 5.37
N ALA A 16 -4.38 3.50 4.29
CA ALA A 16 -3.85 2.72 3.18
C ALA A 16 -4.01 3.47 1.88
N LEU A 17 -3.00 3.42 1.04
CA LEU A 17 -3.06 3.98 -0.30
C LEU A 17 -2.95 2.82 -1.28
N VAL A 18 -3.92 2.68 -2.17
CA VAL A 18 -3.93 1.63 -3.17
C VAL A 18 -3.66 2.27 -4.52
N VAL A 19 -2.56 1.89 -5.16
CA VAL A 19 -2.13 2.49 -6.42
C VAL A 19 -2.17 1.44 -7.51
N ASP A 20 -3.14 1.55 -8.41
CA ASP A 20 -3.31 0.57 -9.48
C ASP A 20 -4.18 1.22 -10.55
N ASP A 21 -3.77 1.15 -11.80
CA ASP A 21 -4.56 1.74 -12.88
C ASP A 21 -5.76 0.87 -13.27
N GLU A 22 -5.82 -0.37 -12.78
CA GLU A 22 -7.02 -1.19 -12.91
C GLU A 22 -7.96 -0.81 -11.78
N LEU A 23 -8.74 0.23 -12.00
CA LEU A 23 -9.56 0.78 -10.93
C LEU A 23 -10.54 -0.20 -10.30
N PRO A 24 -11.20 -1.08 -11.06
CA PRO A 24 -12.08 -2.05 -10.41
C PRO A 24 -11.34 -2.94 -9.40
N LEU A 25 -10.14 -3.35 -9.72
CA LEU A 25 -9.35 -4.17 -8.80
C LEU A 25 -8.94 -3.33 -7.59
N ALA A 26 -8.50 -2.11 -7.82
CA ALA A 26 -8.09 -1.23 -6.74
C ALA A 26 -9.25 -1.00 -5.76
N GLU A 27 -10.46 -0.85 -6.29
CA GLU A 27 -11.60 -0.62 -5.43
C GLU A 27 -12.00 -1.85 -4.65
N VAL A 28 -11.81 -3.03 -5.21
CA VAL A 28 -12.04 -4.27 -4.47
C VAL A 28 -11.07 -4.35 -3.30
N VAL A 29 -9.80 -4.08 -3.55
CA VAL A 29 -8.80 -4.10 -2.48
C VAL A 29 -9.15 -3.08 -1.41
N ALA A 30 -9.52 -1.87 -1.82
CA ALA A 30 -9.88 -0.82 -0.87
C ALA A 30 -11.07 -1.24 -0.01
N SER A 31 -12.06 -1.91 -0.61
CA SER A 31 -13.22 -2.31 0.18
C SER A 31 -12.87 -3.38 1.22
N TYR A 32 -11.95 -4.29 0.90
CA TYR A 32 -11.51 -5.25 1.88
C TYR A 32 -10.73 -4.57 3.01
N LEU A 33 -9.94 -3.56 2.67
CA LEU A 33 -9.24 -2.78 3.69
C LEU A 33 -10.23 -2.05 4.60
N GLU A 34 -11.26 -1.47 4.00
CA GLU A 34 -12.24 -0.74 4.79
C GLU A 34 -13.00 -1.64 5.74
N ARG A 35 -13.25 -2.89 5.36
CA ARG A 35 -13.85 -3.85 6.26
C ARG A 35 -13.00 -4.09 7.50
N GLU A 36 -11.70 -3.86 7.37
CA GLU A 36 -10.77 -4.08 8.48
C GLU A 36 -10.39 -2.76 9.15
N GLN A 37 -11.21 -1.74 8.97
CA GLN A 37 -11.06 -0.46 9.65
C GLN A 37 -9.93 0.39 9.12
N PHE A 38 -9.50 0.16 7.89
CA PHE A 38 -8.53 1.04 7.25
C PHE A 38 -9.26 2.21 6.60
N GLU A 39 -8.62 3.36 6.59
CA GLU A 39 -9.03 4.45 5.72
C GLU A 39 -8.28 4.24 4.40
N ALA A 40 -8.99 3.87 3.34
CA ALA A 40 -8.34 3.50 2.08
C ALA A 40 -8.60 4.53 1.01
N VAL A 41 -7.55 4.95 0.33
CA VAL A 41 -7.63 5.90 -0.77
C VAL A 41 -7.03 5.23 -2.00
N VAL A 42 -7.64 5.42 -3.16
CA VAL A 42 -7.17 4.82 -4.40
C VAL A 42 -6.58 5.90 -5.29
N ALA A 43 -5.44 5.63 -5.88
CA ALA A 43 -4.84 6.48 -6.90
C ALA A 43 -4.58 5.63 -8.13
N GLY A 44 -4.86 6.17 -9.31
CA GLY A 44 -4.76 5.41 -10.55
C GLY A 44 -3.45 5.58 -11.30
N ASN A 45 -2.55 6.40 -10.79
CA ASN A 45 -1.26 6.60 -11.45
C ASN A 45 -0.24 7.08 -10.42
N GLY A 46 1.02 7.08 -10.82
CA GLY A 46 2.10 7.36 -9.90
C GLY A 46 2.18 8.80 -9.43
N VAL A 47 1.86 9.74 -10.30
CA VAL A 47 1.92 11.15 -9.93
C VAL A 47 0.90 11.45 -8.83
N ASP A 48 -0.34 10.99 -9.04
CA ASP A 48 -1.38 11.18 -8.03
C ASP A 48 -1.01 10.44 -6.75
N ALA A 49 -0.43 9.26 -6.87
CA ALA A 49 -0.08 8.47 -5.70
C ALA A 49 0.91 9.21 -4.81
N ILE A 50 1.90 9.84 -5.39
CA ILE A 50 2.89 10.56 -4.61
C ILE A 50 2.24 11.76 -3.91
N ALA A 51 1.39 12.49 -4.62
CA ALA A 51 0.70 13.63 -4.02
C ALA A 51 -0.20 13.18 -2.87
N VAL A 52 -0.97 12.11 -3.08
CA VAL A 52 -1.85 11.60 -2.04
C VAL A 52 -1.05 11.09 -0.85
N ALA A 53 0.08 10.44 -1.11
CA ALA A 53 0.88 9.91 -0.02
C ALA A 53 1.41 11.00 0.88
N ARG A 54 1.78 12.15 0.32
CA ARG A 54 2.25 13.26 1.14
C ARG A 54 1.16 13.78 2.06
N ASP A 55 -0.07 13.86 1.56
CA ASP A 55 -1.18 14.37 2.35
C ASP A 55 -1.70 13.33 3.33
N LEU A 56 -1.81 12.09 2.88
CA LEU A 56 -2.43 11.04 3.69
C LEU A 56 -1.50 10.48 4.74
N ASP A 57 -0.22 10.46 4.46
CA ASP A 57 0.77 9.84 5.33
C ASP A 57 0.35 8.41 5.65
N PRO A 58 0.27 7.55 4.64
CA PRO A 58 -0.29 6.21 4.84
C PRO A 58 0.64 5.32 5.65
N ASP A 59 0.04 4.34 6.30
CA ASP A 59 0.78 3.30 7.01
C ASP A 59 1.20 2.19 6.04
N VAL A 60 0.41 2.00 4.98
CA VAL A 60 0.72 0.98 3.98
C VAL A 60 0.39 1.52 2.61
N VAL A 61 1.21 1.18 1.64
CA VAL A 61 0.97 1.50 0.23
C VAL A 61 0.98 0.19 -0.54
N ILE A 62 -0.10 -0.08 -1.26
CA ILE A 62 -0.20 -1.24 -2.14
C ILE A 62 -0.02 -0.70 -3.54
N LEU A 63 1.04 -1.10 -4.21
CA LEU A 63 1.56 -0.40 -5.37
C LEU A 63 1.75 -1.34 -6.53
N ASP A 64 1.04 -1.10 -7.62
CA ASP A 64 1.18 -1.90 -8.83
C ASP A 64 2.47 -1.53 -9.55
N LEU A 65 3.27 -2.54 -9.86
CA LEU A 65 4.53 -2.33 -10.54
C LEU A 65 4.33 -1.81 -11.97
N GLY A 66 3.27 -2.25 -12.63
CA GLY A 66 3.06 -1.94 -14.05
C GLY A 66 2.28 -0.69 -14.33
N LEU A 67 2.44 0.35 -13.55
CA LEU A 67 1.71 1.59 -13.77
C LEU A 67 2.16 2.30 -15.03
N PRO A 68 1.25 2.98 -15.73
CA PRO A 68 1.67 3.80 -16.86
C PRO A 68 2.33 5.08 -16.37
N GLY A 69 3.15 5.69 -17.21
CA GLY A 69 3.86 6.90 -16.85
C GLY A 69 4.99 6.60 -15.91
N ILE A 70 4.92 7.12 -14.70
CA ILE A 70 5.89 6.79 -13.67
C ILE A 70 5.56 5.41 -13.16
N ASP A 71 6.44 4.46 -13.34
CA ASP A 71 6.14 3.08 -12.96
C ASP A 71 6.26 2.89 -11.46
N GLY A 72 5.85 1.70 -11.00
CA GLY A 72 5.80 1.43 -9.57
C GLY A 72 7.16 1.48 -8.90
N LEU A 73 8.23 1.12 -9.60
CA LEU A 73 9.57 1.20 -8.99
C LEU A 73 9.94 2.63 -8.68
N GLU A 74 9.66 3.53 -9.62
CA GLU A 74 9.97 4.93 -9.40
C GLU A 74 9.09 5.55 -8.32
N VAL A 75 7.81 5.17 -8.28
CA VAL A 75 6.92 5.64 -7.22
C VAL A 75 7.47 5.22 -5.86
N CYS A 76 7.88 3.97 -5.74
CA CYS A 76 8.42 3.47 -4.47
C CYS A 76 9.67 4.24 -4.08
N ARG A 77 10.56 4.47 -5.03
CA ARG A 77 11.78 5.21 -4.76
C ARG A 77 11.47 6.61 -4.23
N GLN A 78 10.51 7.29 -4.85
CA GLN A 78 10.14 8.63 -4.41
C GLN A 78 9.43 8.61 -3.05
N LEU A 79 8.59 7.62 -2.81
CA LEU A 79 7.94 7.49 -1.52
C LEU A 79 8.96 7.38 -0.39
N ARG A 80 10.02 6.65 -0.63
CA ARG A 80 11.03 6.44 0.42
C ARG A 80 11.79 7.70 0.79
N THR A 81 11.69 8.77 0.01
CA THR A 81 12.34 10.01 0.39
C THR A 81 11.58 10.74 1.49
N PHE A 82 10.31 10.38 1.74
CA PHE A 82 9.54 11.08 2.77
C PHE A 82 8.63 10.18 3.60
N SER A 83 8.67 8.87 3.38
CA SER A 83 7.73 7.99 4.06
C SER A 83 8.37 6.64 4.40
N ASP A 84 8.05 6.11 5.57
CA ASP A 84 8.45 4.76 5.93
C ASP A 84 7.25 3.83 5.94
N ALA A 85 6.23 4.11 5.14
CA ALA A 85 5.09 3.24 5.01
C ALA A 85 5.52 1.83 4.61
N TYR A 86 4.74 0.85 5.02
CA TYR A 86 4.94 -0.53 4.57
C TYR A 86 4.49 -0.59 3.12
N VAL A 87 5.38 -0.93 2.21
CA VAL A 87 5.06 -0.96 0.77
C VAL A 87 4.98 -2.39 0.28
N VAL A 88 3.82 -2.75 -0.26
CA VAL A 88 3.60 -4.03 -0.91
C VAL A 88 3.52 -3.80 -2.40
N MET A 89 4.42 -4.39 -3.15
CA MET A 89 4.46 -4.26 -4.58
C MET A 89 3.63 -5.35 -5.22
N LEU A 90 2.72 -5.00 -6.12
CA LEU A 90 1.93 -5.98 -6.87
C LEU A 90 2.42 -6.04 -8.29
N THR A 91 2.39 -7.22 -8.89
CA THR A 91 2.83 -7.33 -10.27
C THR A 91 2.20 -8.54 -10.94
N ALA A 92 1.97 -8.41 -12.24
CA ALA A 92 1.54 -9.55 -13.05
C ALA A 92 2.72 -10.44 -13.41
N ARG A 93 3.94 -9.97 -13.17
CA ARG A 93 5.13 -10.71 -13.54
C ARG A 93 5.79 -11.29 -12.32
N ASP A 94 6.26 -12.50 -12.49
CA ASP A 94 6.82 -13.24 -11.38
C ASP A 94 8.26 -13.57 -11.74
N THR A 95 9.07 -12.57 -11.99
CA THR A 95 10.45 -12.80 -12.30
C THR A 95 11.31 -12.40 -11.11
N GLU A 96 12.38 -13.15 -10.94
CA GLU A 96 13.31 -12.87 -9.88
C GLU A 96 13.89 -11.47 -10.01
N MET A 97 14.15 -11.04 -11.23
CA MET A 97 14.71 -9.71 -11.46
C MET A 97 13.76 -8.61 -10.98
N ASP A 98 12.46 -8.75 -11.28
CA ASP A 98 11.49 -7.76 -10.83
C ASP A 98 11.39 -7.72 -9.32
N THR A 99 11.47 -8.87 -8.68
CA THR A 99 11.44 -8.94 -7.23
C THR A 99 12.66 -8.23 -6.63
N VAL A 100 13.83 -8.51 -7.17
CA VAL A 100 15.05 -7.89 -6.67
C VAL A 100 15.01 -6.38 -6.84
N LEU A 101 14.54 -5.90 -8.00
CA LEU A 101 14.46 -4.46 -8.22
C LEU A 101 13.47 -3.80 -7.25
N GLY A 102 12.33 -4.44 -7.01
CA GLY A 102 11.36 -3.88 -6.09
C GLY A 102 11.91 -3.76 -4.69
N LEU A 103 12.57 -4.79 -4.21
CA LEU A 103 13.13 -4.76 -2.87
C LEU A 103 14.29 -3.77 -2.79
N THR A 104 15.05 -3.63 -3.87
CA THR A 104 16.17 -2.70 -3.91
C THR A 104 15.71 -1.25 -3.77
N VAL A 105 14.55 -0.89 -4.34
CA VAL A 105 14.06 0.47 -4.23
C VAL A 105 13.25 0.70 -2.96
N GLY A 106 13.16 -0.30 -2.10
CA GLY A 106 12.58 -0.09 -0.78
C GLY A 106 11.22 -0.69 -0.53
N ALA A 107 10.75 -1.59 -1.39
CA ALA A 107 9.51 -2.31 -1.11
C ALA A 107 9.75 -3.30 0.02
N ASP A 108 8.71 -3.52 0.82
CA ASP A 108 8.80 -4.44 1.94
C ASP A 108 8.28 -5.83 1.59
N ASP A 109 7.43 -5.92 0.58
CA ASP A 109 6.86 -7.19 0.19
C ASP A 109 6.52 -7.14 -1.30
N TYR A 110 6.32 -8.29 -1.90
CA TYR A 110 6.15 -8.40 -3.33
C TYR A 110 5.18 -9.54 -3.60
N ILE A 111 4.07 -9.24 -4.22
CA ILE A 111 3.00 -10.20 -4.43
C ILE A 111 2.63 -10.25 -5.90
N THR A 112 2.46 -11.46 -6.45
CA THR A 112 2.13 -11.64 -7.85
C THR A 112 0.62 -11.67 -8.05
N LYS A 113 0.16 -11.08 -9.13
CA LYS A 113 -1.23 -11.20 -9.55
C LYS A 113 -1.40 -12.52 -10.30
N PRO A 114 -2.52 -13.19 -10.19
CA PRO A 114 -3.67 -12.81 -9.38
C PRO A 114 -3.44 -13.19 -7.91
N PHE A 115 -4.04 -12.40 -7.03
CA PHE A 115 -3.90 -12.63 -5.60
C PHE A 115 -5.29 -12.58 -4.97
N SER A 116 -5.38 -13.05 -3.74
CA SER A 116 -6.62 -12.97 -2.97
C SER A 116 -6.61 -11.66 -2.20
N PRO A 117 -7.57 -10.75 -2.46
CA PRO A 117 -7.62 -9.50 -1.67
C PRO A 117 -7.76 -9.76 -0.18
N ARG A 118 -8.50 -10.81 0.20
CA ARG A 118 -8.64 -11.14 1.61
C ARG A 118 -7.31 -11.53 2.22
N GLU A 119 -6.54 -12.35 1.53
CA GLU A 119 -5.24 -12.77 2.04
C GLU A 119 -4.27 -11.61 2.09
N LEU A 120 -4.31 -10.75 1.08
CA LEU A 120 -3.45 -9.58 1.05
C LEU A 120 -3.70 -8.70 2.27
N VAL A 121 -4.96 -8.41 2.55
CA VAL A 121 -5.28 -7.54 3.67
C VAL A 121 -4.93 -8.19 5.00
N ALA A 122 -5.16 -9.50 5.13
CA ALA A 122 -4.79 -10.19 6.35
C ALA A 122 -3.28 -10.14 6.59
N ARG A 123 -2.52 -10.30 5.53
CA ARG A 123 -1.06 -10.22 5.63
C ARG A 123 -0.61 -8.81 6.03
N ILE A 124 -1.23 -7.80 5.45
CA ILE A 124 -0.90 -6.42 5.78
C ILE A 124 -1.19 -6.15 7.27
N ARG A 125 -2.34 -6.59 7.74
CA ARG A 125 -2.68 -6.39 9.15
C ARG A 125 -1.68 -7.06 10.07
N ALA A 126 -1.27 -8.26 9.71
CA ALA A 126 -0.30 -8.98 10.52
C ALA A 126 1.03 -8.24 10.58
N MET A 127 1.46 -7.70 9.45
CA MET A 127 2.73 -6.99 9.41
C MET A 127 2.67 -5.68 10.19
N LEU A 128 1.56 -4.97 10.10
CA LEU A 128 1.44 -3.72 10.83
C LEU A 128 1.38 -3.95 12.34
N ARG A 129 0.71 -5.02 12.76
CA ARG A 129 0.70 -5.37 14.18
C ARG A 129 2.09 -5.71 14.67
N ARG A 130 2.86 -6.42 13.85
CA ARG A 130 4.20 -6.80 14.22
C ARG A 130 5.09 -5.56 14.40
N VAL A 131 4.96 -4.60 13.52
CA VAL A 131 5.74 -3.38 13.62
C VAL A 131 5.38 -2.62 14.89
N GLU A 132 4.09 -2.56 15.24
CA GLU A 132 3.67 -1.89 16.45
C GLU A 132 4.24 -2.54 17.70
N HIS A 133 4.37 -3.86 17.70
CA HIS A 133 4.86 -4.54 18.86
C HIS A 133 6.37 -4.60 18.93
N CYS A 134 7.01 -4.14 17.91
CA CYS A 134 8.41 -4.29 17.78
C CYS A 134 9.19 -3.28 18.57
N CYS A 135 8.63 -2.39 19.21
CA CYS A 135 9.39 -1.43 19.94
C CYS A 135 9.67 -1.87 21.33
#